data_fce846123d5f54260d79bf01e364527e
#
_entry.id   fce846123d5f54260d79bf01e364527e
#
_cell.length_a   1.000
_cell.length_b   1.000
_cell.length_c   1.000
_cell.angle_alpha   90.00
_cell.angle_beta   90.00
_cell.angle_gamma   90.00
#
_symmetry.space_group_name_H-M   'P 1'
#
loop_
_entity.id
_entity.type
_entity.pdbx_description
1 polymer ?
#
loop_
_entity_poly.entity_id
_entity_poly.type
_entity_poly.pdbx_seq_one_letter_code
_entity_poly.pdbx_strand_id
1 'polypeptide(L)'
;MGETGVYARVVGKKVGEGKTKIVALRADMDALGMEDLKNCEYSSQNPGFCHACGHDGHTATLLAAARILKSMENDFAGEVRFFFQQAEEIGQGARQFVAAGLLEGVDRIYGQHVTNTLNVGQVGVVAGPLNASCDFFRIEVKGKGAHVSMPHKGVDALYVASQIVVAVQSIVARSTDPMESAVVGIGKAWAGTQYNIVAEEAVLEGTVRTFLPEVREATNRRLTDIVEKTAEMLGAKASIVIKNYSNPLINDADATKEAKLVAQEIVGAENIITDYPKSMMAEDFADYLPHCKGTFVYFGTHSDKPGTDRPNHNGFFDIDEEGLLVACNMFVRYALYVLGTK
;
A
#
# COMPACT_ATOMS: atom_id res chain seq x y z
N MET A 1 17.68 1.83 -5.71
CA MET A 1 16.47 2.53 -6.16
C MET A 1 15.79 1.80 -7.33
N GLY A 2 16.20 0.58 -7.65
CA GLY A 2 15.80 -0.09 -8.88
C GLY A 2 16.33 0.65 -10.11
N GLU A 3 15.87 0.24 -11.30
CA GLU A 3 16.34 0.84 -12.57
C GLU A 3 15.67 2.17 -12.90
N THR A 4 14.51 2.47 -12.30
CA THR A 4 13.65 3.62 -12.68
C THR A 4 13.34 4.60 -11.54
N GLY A 5 13.61 4.25 -10.28
CA GLY A 5 13.41 5.16 -9.14
C GLY A 5 14.34 6.37 -9.18
N VAL A 6 13.81 7.57 -8.85
CA VAL A 6 14.58 8.81 -8.85
C VAL A 6 14.67 9.39 -7.44
N TYR A 7 15.88 9.73 -7.03
CA TYR A 7 16.17 10.46 -5.81
C TYR A 7 16.72 11.85 -6.15
N ALA A 8 16.15 12.86 -5.51
CA ALA A 8 16.67 14.23 -5.57
C ALA A 8 16.69 14.85 -4.17
N ARG A 9 17.46 15.93 -4.00
CA ARG A 9 17.47 16.70 -2.76
C ARG A 9 17.67 18.18 -3.00
N VAL A 10 17.10 18.99 -2.12
CA VAL A 10 17.36 20.42 -2.00
C VAL A 10 17.89 20.69 -0.60
N VAL A 11 19.06 21.32 -0.52
CA VAL A 11 19.65 21.76 0.74
C VAL A 11 19.40 23.25 0.89
N GLY A 12 18.73 23.64 1.96
CA GLY A 12 18.51 25.03 2.30
C GLY A 12 19.80 25.73 2.64
N LYS A 13 19.93 27.00 2.21
CA LYS A 13 21.14 27.84 2.38
C LYS A 13 21.05 28.80 3.55
N LYS A 14 19.86 28.94 4.17
CA LYS A 14 19.70 29.75 5.37
C LYS A 14 20.46 29.11 6.52
N VAL A 15 21.18 29.93 7.29
CA VAL A 15 21.83 29.47 8.52
C VAL A 15 20.75 29.23 9.57
N GLY A 16 20.58 27.97 10.00
CA GLY A 16 19.63 27.57 11.02
C GLY A 16 20.27 27.56 12.41
N GLU A 17 19.48 27.77 13.44
CA GLU A 17 19.86 27.52 14.83
C GLU A 17 19.58 26.08 15.22
N GLY A 18 20.56 25.35 15.75
CA GLY A 18 20.39 23.97 16.23
C GLY A 18 20.64 22.86 15.21
N LYS A 19 20.06 21.67 15.46
CA LYS A 19 20.22 20.49 14.59
C LYS A 19 19.52 20.71 13.24
N THR A 20 20.25 20.51 12.18
CA THR A 20 19.70 20.52 10.80
C THR A 20 18.70 19.41 10.64
N LYS A 21 17.44 19.74 10.30
CA LYS A 21 16.37 18.76 10.03
C LYS A 21 16.38 18.30 8.59
N ILE A 22 15.94 17.07 8.37
CA ILE A 22 15.79 16.45 7.06
C ILE A 22 14.36 15.94 6.91
N VAL A 23 13.70 16.32 5.82
CA VAL A 23 12.35 15.88 5.47
C VAL A 23 12.40 15.10 4.16
N ALA A 24 11.76 13.93 4.13
CA ALA A 24 11.55 13.18 2.89
C ALA A 24 10.10 13.37 2.41
N LEU A 25 9.93 13.58 1.12
CA LEU A 25 8.65 13.66 0.41
C LEU A 25 8.60 12.55 -0.62
N ARG A 26 7.53 11.76 -0.65
CA ARG A 26 7.41 10.61 -1.57
C ARG A 26 6.21 10.75 -2.49
N ALA A 27 6.42 10.46 -3.75
CA ALA A 27 5.39 10.11 -4.72
C ALA A 27 5.76 8.80 -5.41
N ASP A 28 4.78 7.93 -5.59
CA ASP A 28 4.87 6.80 -6.51
C ASP A 28 4.75 7.29 -7.96
N MET A 29 5.17 6.45 -8.93
CA MET A 29 5.18 6.83 -10.34
C MET A 29 4.96 5.69 -11.32
N ASP A 30 4.68 4.48 -10.82
CA ASP A 30 4.40 3.33 -11.68
C ASP A 30 2.98 3.34 -12.23
N ALA A 31 2.79 2.66 -13.37
CA ALA A 31 1.52 2.48 -14.04
C ALA A 31 1.03 1.03 -13.90
N LEU A 32 -0.27 0.85 -14.03
CA LEU A 32 -0.93 -0.45 -14.04
C LEU A 32 -0.90 -1.10 -15.44
N GLY A 33 -0.73 -2.42 -15.47
CA GLY A 33 -0.84 -3.23 -16.67
C GLY A 33 -2.29 -3.44 -17.11
N MET A 34 -2.94 -2.37 -17.58
CA MET A 34 -4.32 -2.35 -18.04
C MET A 34 -4.53 -1.28 -19.12
N GLU A 35 -5.54 -1.43 -19.95
CA GLU A 35 -5.86 -0.45 -20.99
C GLU A 35 -6.44 0.85 -20.39
N ASP A 36 -5.98 1.98 -20.91
CA ASP A 36 -6.64 3.27 -20.72
C ASP A 36 -7.82 3.36 -21.68
N LEU A 37 -9.02 3.42 -21.11
CA LEU A 37 -10.28 3.48 -21.87
C LEU A 37 -10.80 4.92 -22.04
N LYS A 38 -10.07 5.93 -21.54
CA LYS A 38 -10.38 7.34 -21.76
C LYS A 38 -10.10 7.70 -23.22
N ASN A 39 -10.90 8.61 -23.76
CA ASN A 39 -10.70 9.18 -25.09
C ASN A 39 -10.50 10.69 -24.95
N CYS A 40 -9.30 11.09 -24.49
CA CYS A 40 -8.92 12.47 -24.26
C CYS A 40 -7.46 12.70 -24.66
N GLU A 41 -7.02 13.97 -24.69
CA GLU A 41 -5.68 14.35 -25.16
C GLU A 41 -4.54 13.76 -24.34
N TYR A 42 -4.79 13.46 -23.06
CA TYR A 42 -3.81 12.88 -22.12
C TYR A 42 -4.01 11.38 -21.88
N SER A 43 -4.82 10.70 -22.67
CA SER A 43 -4.90 9.23 -22.62
C SER A 43 -3.52 8.61 -22.84
N SER A 44 -3.30 7.44 -22.24
CA SER A 44 -2.04 6.71 -22.34
C SER A 44 -1.63 6.50 -23.81
N GLN A 45 -0.37 6.80 -24.12
CA GLN A 45 0.25 6.52 -25.41
C GLN A 45 0.95 5.16 -25.46
N ASN A 46 0.92 4.43 -24.33
CA ASN A 46 1.52 3.10 -24.17
C ASN A 46 0.40 2.06 -24.06
N PRO A 47 0.04 1.34 -25.13
CA PRO A 47 -1.01 0.33 -25.10
C PRO A 47 -0.76 -0.70 -23.99
N GLY A 48 -1.81 -1.07 -23.27
CA GLY A 48 -1.72 -2.01 -22.15
C GLY A 48 -1.23 -1.42 -20.84
N PHE A 49 -1.00 -0.10 -20.73
CA PHE A 49 -0.61 0.58 -19.50
C PHE A 49 -1.43 1.83 -19.26
N CYS A 50 -1.84 2.04 -18.01
CA CYS A 50 -2.67 3.18 -17.61
C CYS A 50 -2.32 3.64 -16.18
N HIS A 51 -2.34 4.95 -15.93
CA HIS A 51 -2.26 5.51 -14.58
C HIS A 51 -3.64 5.53 -13.89
N ALA A 52 -4.27 4.37 -13.78
CA ALA A 52 -5.58 4.23 -13.16
C ALA A 52 -5.54 4.26 -11.60
N CYS A 53 -4.40 4.65 -11.02
CA CYS A 53 -4.24 4.92 -9.59
C CYS A 53 -3.79 6.37 -9.30
N GLY A 54 -3.58 7.20 -10.35
CA GLY A 54 -3.25 8.62 -10.20
C GLY A 54 -1.77 8.93 -9.90
N HIS A 55 -0.86 7.96 -10.07
CA HIS A 55 0.57 8.14 -9.78
C HIS A 55 1.25 9.17 -10.69
N ASP A 56 0.72 9.42 -11.88
CA ASP A 56 1.12 10.55 -12.74
C ASP A 56 0.85 11.90 -12.07
N GLY A 57 -0.33 12.07 -11.45
CA GLY A 57 -0.67 13.23 -10.64
C GLY A 57 0.22 13.38 -9.41
N HIS A 58 0.53 12.26 -8.71
CA HIS A 58 1.47 12.27 -7.58
C HIS A 58 2.87 12.72 -8.01
N THR A 59 3.37 12.17 -9.10
CA THR A 59 4.67 12.52 -9.69
C THR A 59 4.70 14.01 -10.09
N ALA A 60 3.67 14.50 -10.76
CA ALA A 60 3.58 15.90 -11.19
C ALA A 60 3.60 16.87 -10.01
N THR A 61 2.83 16.56 -8.94
CA THR A 61 2.78 17.41 -7.73
C THR A 61 4.10 17.43 -6.97
N LEU A 62 4.78 16.28 -6.84
CA LEU A 62 6.07 16.20 -6.18
C LEU A 62 7.16 16.94 -6.99
N LEU A 63 7.12 16.83 -8.32
CA LEU A 63 8.05 17.56 -9.21
C LEU A 63 7.84 19.08 -9.10
N ALA A 64 6.58 19.54 -9.07
CA ALA A 64 6.24 20.94 -8.86
C ALA A 64 6.74 21.43 -7.49
N ALA A 65 6.51 20.66 -6.42
CA ALA A 65 6.99 20.97 -5.08
C ALA A 65 8.53 21.03 -5.02
N ALA A 66 9.24 20.14 -5.71
CA ALA A 66 10.70 20.16 -5.78
C ALA A 66 11.22 21.42 -6.46
N ARG A 67 10.58 21.88 -7.53
CA ARG A 67 10.93 23.14 -8.22
C ARG A 67 10.68 24.36 -7.34
N ILE A 68 9.53 24.40 -6.64
CA ILE A 68 9.20 25.49 -5.71
C ILE A 68 10.22 25.54 -4.58
N LEU A 69 10.47 24.43 -3.89
CA LEU A 69 11.43 24.37 -2.79
C LEU A 69 12.85 24.67 -3.25
N LYS A 70 13.23 24.30 -4.47
CA LYS A 70 14.52 24.71 -5.06
C LYS A 70 14.60 26.21 -5.27
N SER A 71 13.53 26.87 -5.71
CA SER A 71 13.52 28.34 -5.85
C SER A 71 13.61 29.08 -4.51
N MET A 72 13.17 28.41 -3.42
CA MET A 72 13.18 28.91 -2.04
C MET A 72 14.41 28.50 -1.24
N GLU A 73 15.44 27.92 -1.83
CA GLU A 73 16.59 27.36 -1.09
C GLU A 73 17.32 28.36 -0.19
N ASN A 74 17.17 29.66 -0.43
CA ASN A 74 17.75 30.73 0.41
C ASN A 74 16.84 31.07 1.64
N ASP A 75 15.60 30.56 1.69
CA ASP A 75 14.59 30.96 2.66
C ASP A 75 14.47 29.96 3.82
N PHE A 76 15.01 28.76 3.69
CA PHE A 76 14.96 27.75 4.73
C PHE A 76 16.33 27.14 5.07
N ALA A 77 16.44 26.54 6.27
CA ALA A 77 17.57 25.73 6.69
C ALA A 77 17.15 24.24 6.68
N GLY A 78 18.11 23.34 6.45
CA GLY A 78 17.84 21.90 6.44
C GLY A 78 17.85 21.29 5.06
N GLU A 79 17.32 20.08 4.93
CA GLU A 79 17.35 19.32 3.67
C GLU A 79 15.95 18.77 3.38
N VAL A 80 15.54 18.83 2.12
CA VAL A 80 14.36 18.14 1.60
C VAL A 80 14.79 17.09 0.61
N ARG A 81 14.41 15.85 0.84
CA ARG A 81 14.64 14.69 -0.04
C ARG A 81 13.36 14.37 -0.79
N PHE A 82 13.48 14.10 -2.08
CA PHE A 82 12.36 13.76 -2.96
C PHE A 82 12.54 12.33 -3.45
N PHE A 83 11.56 11.49 -3.16
CA PHE A 83 11.51 10.09 -3.57
C PHE A 83 10.44 9.93 -4.65
N PHE A 84 10.87 9.84 -5.90
CA PHE A 84 10.01 9.43 -7.02
C PHE A 84 10.13 7.92 -7.13
N GLN A 85 9.18 7.21 -6.55
CA GLN A 85 9.26 5.79 -6.29
C GLN A 85 8.53 4.99 -7.35
N GLN A 86 9.18 3.98 -7.90
CA GLN A 86 8.60 2.97 -8.77
C GLN A 86 8.05 1.79 -7.95
N ALA A 87 7.28 0.89 -8.60
CA ALA A 87 6.90 -0.43 -8.12
C ALA A 87 6.11 -0.43 -6.80
N GLU A 88 5.25 0.58 -6.60
CA GLU A 88 4.29 0.61 -5.51
C GLU A 88 3.26 -0.52 -5.66
N GLU A 89 2.69 -0.68 -6.86
CA GLU A 89 1.63 -1.63 -7.17
C GLU A 89 2.01 -3.11 -6.95
N ILE A 90 3.29 -3.37 -6.76
CA ILE A 90 3.82 -4.69 -6.42
C ILE A 90 4.54 -4.75 -5.06
N GLY A 91 4.45 -3.67 -4.25
CA GLY A 91 4.97 -3.59 -2.88
C GLY A 91 6.49 -3.72 -2.79
N GLN A 92 7.25 -3.20 -3.76
CA GLN A 92 8.71 -3.37 -3.80
C GLN A 92 9.50 -2.06 -3.83
N GLY A 93 8.86 -0.96 -4.19
CA GLY A 93 9.56 0.30 -4.41
C GLY A 93 10.15 0.89 -3.14
N ALA A 94 9.36 1.05 -2.10
CA ALA A 94 9.79 1.64 -0.83
C ALA A 94 10.99 0.90 -0.23
N ARG A 95 11.01 -0.43 -0.26
CA ARG A 95 12.12 -1.24 0.25
C ARG A 95 13.44 -0.99 -0.45
N GLN A 96 13.40 -0.66 -1.74
CA GLN A 96 14.62 -0.33 -2.49
C GLN A 96 15.21 1.01 -2.06
N PHE A 97 14.36 2.02 -1.74
CA PHE A 97 14.80 3.29 -1.19
C PHE A 97 15.35 3.12 0.24
N VAL A 98 14.69 2.30 1.07
CA VAL A 98 15.19 1.93 2.40
C VAL A 98 16.54 1.24 2.32
N ALA A 99 16.66 0.22 1.47
CA ALA A 99 17.91 -0.53 1.28
C ALA A 99 19.07 0.33 0.73
N ALA A 100 18.74 1.40 -0.01
CA ALA A 100 19.72 2.38 -0.49
C ALA A 100 20.16 3.39 0.59
N GLY A 101 19.67 3.29 1.84
CA GLY A 101 20.04 4.16 2.95
C GLY A 101 19.48 5.58 2.86
N LEU A 102 18.48 5.83 2.01
CA LEU A 102 17.99 7.18 1.73
C LEU A 102 17.19 7.80 2.88
N LEU A 103 16.83 7.00 3.89
CA LEU A 103 16.18 7.46 5.13
C LEU A 103 17.15 7.82 6.25
N GLU A 104 18.45 7.63 6.08
CA GLU A 104 19.42 7.98 7.12
C GLU A 104 19.33 9.46 7.49
N GLY A 105 19.09 9.73 8.79
CA GLY A 105 18.98 11.06 9.35
C GLY A 105 17.67 11.80 9.04
N VAL A 106 16.72 11.19 8.34
CA VAL A 106 15.40 11.79 8.06
C VAL A 106 14.59 11.92 9.35
N ASP A 107 14.15 13.14 9.65
CA ASP A 107 13.34 13.43 10.84
C ASP A 107 11.85 13.18 10.59
N ARG A 108 11.36 13.38 9.35
CA ARG A 108 9.98 13.13 8.92
C ARG A 108 9.92 12.65 7.48
N ILE A 109 9.01 11.72 7.21
CA ILE A 109 8.62 11.37 5.84
C ILE A 109 7.13 11.66 5.62
N TYR A 110 6.79 12.21 4.46
CA TYR A 110 5.43 12.53 4.07
C TYR A 110 5.12 11.93 2.70
N GLY A 111 3.98 11.27 2.61
CA GLY A 111 3.37 10.79 1.38
C GLY A 111 1.90 11.15 1.29
N GLN A 112 1.34 11.08 0.10
CA GLN A 112 -0.07 11.35 -0.13
C GLN A 112 -0.58 10.62 -1.37
N HIS A 113 -1.89 10.39 -1.40
CA HIS A 113 -2.55 9.71 -2.51
C HIS A 113 -3.84 10.42 -2.91
N VAL A 114 -4.14 10.43 -4.20
CA VAL A 114 -5.44 10.88 -4.72
C VAL A 114 -6.57 9.98 -4.22
N THR A 115 -7.75 10.55 -4.05
CA THR A 115 -8.96 9.74 -3.84
C THR A 115 -10.18 10.40 -4.45
N ASN A 116 -10.96 9.63 -5.21
CA ASN A 116 -12.24 10.04 -5.74
C ASN A 116 -13.40 9.89 -4.73
N THR A 117 -13.10 9.51 -3.48
CA THR A 117 -14.08 9.49 -2.38
C THR A 117 -14.19 10.82 -1.64
N LEU A 118 -13.26 11.74 -1.89
CA LEU A 118 -13.25 13.10 -1.37
C LEU A 118 -13.38 14.10 -2.52
N ASN A 119 -14.11 15.18 -2.29
CA ASN A 119 -14.20 16.27 -3.25
C ASN A 119 -12.88 17.06 -3.32
N VAL A 120 -12.63 17.69 -4.46
CA VAL A 120 -11.55 18.69 -4.59
C VAL A 120 -11.62 19.68 -3.43
N GLY A 121 -10.48 19.97 -2.83
CA GLY A 121 -10.37 20.84 -1.65
C GLY A 121 -10.50 20.13 -0.32
N GLN A 122 -10.85 18.83 -0.27
CA GLN A 122 -10.89 18.03 0.95
C GLN A 122 -9.61 17.20 1.13
N VAL A 123 -9.18 17.01 2.38
CA VAL A 123 -8.00 16.22 2.74
C VAL A 123 -8.33 15.29 3.89
N GLY A 124 -8.09 13.99 3.70
CA GLY A 124 -8.20 12.96 4.73
C GLY A 124 -6.91 12.86 5.54
N VAL A 125 -6.96 13.22 6.83
CA VAL A 125 -5.78 13.22 7.73
C VAL A 125 -6.11 12.42 8.99
N VAL A 126 -5.59 11.19 9.10
CA VAL A 126 -5.91 10.26 10.19
C VAL A 126 -4.63 9.74 10.81
N ALA A 127 -4.52 9.79 12.15
CA ALA A 127 -3.44 9.19 12.90
C ALA A 127 -3.71 7.69 13.14
N GLY A 128 -2.66 6.89 13.26
CA GLY A 128 -2.78 5.45 13.50
C GLY A 128 -3.03 4.65 12.22
N PRO A 129 -3.64 3.45 12.32
CA PRO A 129 -3.83 2.55 11.18
C PRO A 129 -4.71 3.14 10.08
N LEU A 130 -4.22 3.15 8.84
CA LEU A 130 -4.91 3.71 7.67
C LEU A 130 -5.11 2.66 6.58
N ASN A 131 -4.04 1.99 6.11
CA ASN A 131 -4.10 0.91 5.12
C ASN A 131 -3.63 -0.41 5.72
N ALA A 132 -4.22 -1.52 5.25
CA ALA A 132 -3.87 -2.85 5.73
C ALA A 132 -2.51 -3.33 5.19
N SER A 133 -1.87 -4.23 5.94
CA SER A 133 -0.79 -5.05 5.39
C SER A 133 -1.27 -5.93 4.25
N CYS A 134 -0.34 -6.38 3.42
CA CYS A 134 -0.57 -7.44 2.45
C CYS A 134 0.48 -8.52 2.58
N ASP A 135 0.05 -9.72 2.92
CA ASP A 135 0.84 -10.94 2.81
C ASP A 135 0.24 -11.84 1.73
N PHE A 136 1.05 -12.26 0.79
CA PHE A 136 0.72 -13.34 -0.12
C PHE A 136 1.09 -14.68 0.52
N PHE A 137 0.24 -15.68 0.37
CA PHE A 137 0.61 -17.04 0.74
C PHE A 137 0.33 -18.04 -0.39
N ARG A 138 1.18 -19.08 -0.42
CA ARG A 138 1.04 -20.25 -1.27
C ARG A 138 1.13 -21.50 -0.42
N ILE A 139 0.12 -22.36 -0.52
CA ILE A 139 0.03 -23.65 0.15
C ILE A 139 0.18 -24.75 -0.89
N GLU A 140 1.03 -25.72 -0.62
CA GLU A 140 1.20 -26.93 -1.42
C GLU A 140 0.80 -28.14 -0.58
N VAL A 141 -0.15 -28.91 -1.07
CA VAL A 141 -0.63 -30.14 -0.42
C VAL A 141 -0.15 -31.33 -1.21
N LYS A 142 0.51 -32.27 -0.55
CA LYS A 142 0.97 -33.53 -1.12
C LYS A 142 0.25 -34.71 -0.49
N GLY A 143 -0.50 -35.42 -1.29
CA GLY A 143 -1.20 -36.65 -0.96
C GLY A 143 -0.54 -37.87 -1.59
N LYS A 144 -1.39 -38.79 -2.06
CA LYS A 144 -0.99 -40.03 -2.75
C LYS A 144 -2.04 -40.41 -3.77
N GLY A 145 -1.65 -40.52 -5.04
CA GLY A 145 -2.50 -40.95 -6.15
C GLY A 145 -3.03 -42.37 -5.98
N ALA A 146 -4.25 -42.60 -6.45
CA ALA A 146 -4.89 -43.91 -6.52
C ALA A 146 -6.02 -43.88 -7.55
N HIS A 147 -6.58 -45.03 -7.89
CA HIS A 147 -7.83 -45.08 -8.66
C HIS A 147 -8.97 -44.52 -7.82
N VAL A 148 -9.79 -43.63 -8.36
CA VAL A 148 -10.82 -42.92 -7.60
C VAL A 148 -11.86 -43.88 -6.96
N SER A 149 -12.06 -45.07 -7.56
CA SER A 149 -12.93 -46.11 -6.98
C SER A 149 -12.30 -46.90 -5.81
N MET A 150 -11.02 -46.67 -5.53
CA MET A 150 -10.27 -47.27 -4.42
C MET A 150 -9.57 -46.19 -3.57
N PRO A 151 -10.31 -45.23 -2.99
CA PRO A 151 -9.76 -44.09 -2.27
C PRO A 151 -8.93 -44.46 -1.05
N HIS A 152 -9.22 -45.61 -0.44
CA HIS A 152 -8.47 -46.14 0.70
C HIS A 152 -7.01 -46.52 0.39
N LYS A 153 -6.61 -46.56 -0.88
CA LYS A 153 -5.21 -46.82 -1.32
C LYS A 153 -4.40 -45.50 -1.55
N GLY A 154 -5.11 -44.38 -1.54
CA GLY A 154 -4.50 -43.04 -1.75
C GLY A 154 -4.70 -42.12 -0.56
N VAL A 155 -4.25 -40.88 -0.73
CA VAL A 155 -4.54 -39.71 0.12
C VAL A 155 -4.92 -38.57 -0.81
N ASP A 156 -6.17 -38.13 -0.75
CA ASP A 156 -6.72 -37.18 -1.71
C ASP A 156 -6.34 -35.73 -1.36
N ALA A 157 -5.39 -35.17 -2.11
CA ALA A 157 -4.94 -33.80 -1.93
C ALA A 157 -6.05 -32.76 -2.22
N LEU A 158 -6.99 -33.05 -3.14
CA LEU A 158 -8.15 -32.19 -3.41
C LEU A 158 -9.07 -32.11 -2.18
N TYR A 159 -9.36 -33.26 -1.57
CA TYR A 159 -10.16 -33.28 -0.35
C TYR A 159 -9.47 -32.53 0.79
N VAL A 160 -8.17 -32.79 1.01
CA VAL A 160 -7.38 -32.11 2.05
C VAL A 160 -7.37 -30.60 1.81
N ALA A 161 -7.10 -30.13 0.58
CA ALA A 161 -7.12 -28.71 0.23
C ALA A 161 -8.49 -28.08 0.51
N SER A 162 -9.59 -28.78 0.19
CA SER A 162 -10.94 -28.29 0.48
C SER A 162 -11.19 -28.11 1.98
N GLN A 163 -10.69 -29.03 2.82
CA GLN A 163 -10.78 -28.91 4.27
C GLN A 163 -9.93 -27.76 4.81
N ILE A 164 -8.76 -27.52 4.23
CA ILE A 164 -7.94 -26.32 4.56
C ILE A 164 -8.71 -25.03 4.22
N VAL A 165 -9.33 -24.94 3.04
CA VAL A 165 -10.16 -23.76 2.65
C VAL A 165 -11.24 -23.48 3.69
N VAL A 166 -11.93 -24.51 4.18
CA VAL A 166 -12.96 -24.36 5.22
C VAL A 166 -12.33 -23.99 6.57
N ALA A 167 -11.27 -24.68 6.97
CA ALA A 167 -10.67 -24.53 8.30
C ALA A 167 -10.05 -23.13 8.50
N VAL A 168 -9.44 -22.53 7.48
CA VAL A 168 -8.83 -21.19 7.58
C VAL A 168 -9.85 -20.09 7.85
N GLN A 169 -11.14 -20.29 7.53
CA GLN A 169 -12.21 -19.34 7.86
C GLN A 169 -12.36 -19.16 9.38
N SER A 170 -11.95 -20.14 10.17
CA SER A 170 -11.96 -20.05 11.64
C SER A 170 -10.99 -19.02 12.20
N ILE A 171 -9.98 -18.59 11.43
CA ILE A 171 -9.02 -17.57 11.85
C ILE A 171 -9.76 -16.26 12.17
N VAL A 172 -10.49 -15.74 11.20
CA VAL A 172 -11.25 -14.48 11.38
C VAL A 172 -12.44 -14.70 12.31
N ALA A 173 -13.17 -15.81 12.12
CA ALA A 173 -14.43 -16.02 12.85
C ALA A 173 -14.26 -16.44 14.33
N ARG A 174 -13.11 -17.00 14.73
CA ARG A 174 -12.92 -17.62 16.05
C ARG A 174 -11.59 -17.32 16.74
N SER A 175 -10.59 -16.75 16.04
CA SER A 175 -9.24 -16.53 16.57
C SER A 175 -8.82 -15.07 16.56
N THR A 176 -9.43 -14.23 15.74
CA THR A 176 -9.21 -12.79 15.71
C THR A 176 -10.10 -12.10 16.74
N ASP A 177 -9.57 -11.09 17.44
CA ASP A 177 -10.37 -10.24 18.33
C ASP A 177 -11.49 -9.59 17.49
N PRO A 178 -12.77 -9.66 17.91
CA PRO A 178 -13.88 -9.04 17.20
C PRO A 178 -13.75 -7.53 16.99
N MET A 179 -12.92 -6.84 17.79
CA MET A 179 -12.64 -5.42 17.64
C MET A 179 -11.56 -5.14 16.60
N GLU A 180 -10.85 -6.18 16.13
CA GLU A 180 -9.78 -6.06 15.14
C GLU A 180 -10.23 -6.61 13.78
N SER A 181 -9.73 -5.98 12.71
CA SER A 181 -10.06 -6.40 11.36
C SER A 181 -8.95 -7.26 10.77
N ALA A 182 -9.34 -8.41 10.23
CA ALA A 182 -8.46 -9.28 9.46
C ALA A 182 -9.21 -9.89 8.27
N VAL A 183 -8.50 -10.11 7.17
CA VAL A 183 -8.99 -10.87 6.01
C VAL A 183 -8.00 -11.98 5.70
N VAL A 184 -8.49 -13.21 5.55
CA VAL A 184 -7.76 -14.36 5.02
C VAL A 184 -8.54 -14.87 3.82
N GLY A 185 -8.05 -14.55 2.63
CA GLY A 185 -8.73 -14.88 1.38
C GLY A 185 -7.91 -15.86 0.54
N ILE A 186 -8.53 -16.93 0.05
CA ILE A 186 -7.97 -17.85 -0.94
C ILE A 186 -8.66 -17.52 -2.27
N GLY A 187 -7.89 -16.97 -3.21
CA GLY A 187 -8.40 -16.53 -4.51
C GLY A 187 -8.14 -17.52 -5.64
N LYS A 188 -7.24 -18.50 -5.44
CA LYS A 188 -6.87 -19.45 -6.48
C LYS A 188 -6.61 -20.82 -5.90
N ALA A 189 -7.14 -21.85 -6.58
CA ALA A 189 -6.97 -23.25 -6.20
C ALA A 189 -6.91 -24.13 -7.44
N TRP A 190 -6.05 -25.14 -7.43
CA TRP A 190 -6.05 -26.22 -8.43
C TRP A 190 -5.60 -27.54 -7.80
N ALA A 191 -6.14 -28.67 -8.30
CA ALA A 191 -5.82 -29.99 -7.81
C ALA A 191 -6.11 -31.07 -8.85
N GLY A 192 -5.33 -32.16 -8.79
CA GLY A 192 -5.53 -33.34 -9.62
C GLY A 192 -5.23 -33.13 -11.09
N THR A 193 -5.32 -34.23 -11.86
CA THR A 193 -5.01 -34.27 -13.31
C THR A 193 -6.13 -34.89 -14.14
N GLN A 194 -6.89 -35.83 -13.58
CA GLN A 194 -7.95 -36.56 -14.27
C GLN A 194 -9.11 -36.87 -13.30
N TYR A 195 -10.35 -36.89 -13.84
CA TYR A 195 -11.56 -37.10 -13.04
C TYR A 195 -11.65 -38.47 -12.32
N ASN A 196 -10.89 -39.48 -12.79
CA ASN A 196 -10.90 -40.85 -12.26
C ASN A 196 -9.61 -41.23 -11.49
N ILE A 197 -8.77 -40.23 -11.16
CA ILE A 197 -7.54 -40.40 -10.35
C ILE A 197 -7.68 -39.54 -9.08
N VAL A 198 -7.41 -40.15 -7.92
CA VAL A 198 -7.27 -39.41 -6.65
C VAL A 198 -6.17 -38.38 -6.78
N ALA A 199 -6.43 -37.13 -6.48
CA ALA A 199 -5.47 -36.04 -6.62
C ALA A 199 -4.26 -36.27 -5.71
N GLU A 200 -3.07 -36.30 -6.31
CA GLU A 200 -1.80 -36.43 -5.57
C GLU A 200 -1.29 -35.07 -5.07
N GLU A 201 -1.62 -34.00 -5.79
CA GLU A 201 -1.19 -32.65 -5.46
C GLU A 201 -2.35 -31.65 -5.54
N ALA A 202 -2.32 -30.66 -4.66
CA ALA A 202 -3.17 -29.48 -4.73
C ALA A 202 -2.36 -28.24 -4.33
N VAL A 203 -2.74 -27.08 -4.88
CA VAL A 203 -2.14 -25.80 -4.54
C VAL A 203 -3.23 -24.77 -4.31
N LEU A 204 -3.06 -23.97 -3.24
CA LEU A 204 -3.90 -22.84 -2.90
C LEU A 204 -3.05 -21.57 -2.84
N GLU A 205 -3.56 -20.46 -3.37
CA GLU A 205 -2.93 -19.15 -3.28
C GLU A 205 -3.92 -18.12 -2.76
N GLY A 206 -3.43 -17.23 -1.87
CA GLY A 206 -4.28 -16.25 -1.23
C GLY A 206 -3.51 -15.10 -0.60
N THR A 207 -4.25 -14.25 0.12
CA THR A 207 -3.68 -13.11 0.85
C THR A 207 -4.21 -13.01 2.27
N VAL A 208 -3.36 -12.45 3.15
CA VAL A 208 -3.74 -12.01 4.49
C VAL A 208 -3.67 -10.49 4.54
N ARG A 209 -4.68 -9.84 5.13
CA ARG A 209 -4.75 -8.39 5.34
C ARG A 209 -5.07 -8.09 6.80
N THR A 210 -4.31 -7.19 7.42
CA THR A 210 -4.51 -6.75 8.81
C THR A 210 -4.02 -5.31 8.98
N PHE A 211 -4.52 -4.61 10.02
CA PHE A 211 -4.09 -3.22 10.30
C PHE A 211 -2.99 -3.13 11.36
N LEU A 212 -2.77 -4.18 12.15
CA LEU A 212 -1.82 -4.16 13.26
C LEU A 212 -0.78 -5.27 13.13
N PRO A 213 0.49 -5.00 13.43
CA PRO A 213 1.57 -5.99 13.33
C PRO A 213 1.32 -7.25 14.16
N GLU A 214 0.81 -7.09 15.40
CA GLU A 214 0.50 -8.21 16.30
C GLU A 214 -0.64 -9.09 15.78
N VAL A 215 -1.69 -8.50 15.19
CA VAL A 215 -2.78 -9.23 14.55
C VAL A 215 -2.27 -9.99 13.33
N ARG A 216 -1.40 -9.36 12.53
CA ARG A 216 -0.77 -9.96 11.36
C ARG A 216 0.06 -11.19 11.73
N GLU A 217 0.93 -11.06 12.75
CA GLU A 217 1.77 -12.16 13.20
C GLU A 217 0.94 -13.32 13.75
N ALA A 218 -0.08 -13.03 14.57
CA ALA A 218 -0.99 -14.04 15.09
C ALA A 218 -1.77 -14.76 13.99
N THR A 219 -2.27 -14.00 12.99
CA THR A 219 -3.00 -14.53 11.84
C THR A 219 -2.11 -15.44 10.98
N ASN A 220 -0.90 -15.02 10.64
CA ASN A 220 0.03 -15.78 9.82
C ASN A 220 0.49 -17.07 10.53
N ARG A 221 0.76 -17.01 11.82
CA ARG A 221 1.08 -18.18 12.64
C ARG A 221 -0.09 -19.16 12.67
N ARG A 222 -1.32 -18.66 12.91
CA ARG A 222 -2.52 -19.51 12.96
C ARG A 222 -2.83 -20.14 11.60
N LEU A 223 -2.62 -19.41 10.51
CA LEU A 223 -2.77 -19.93 9.15
C LEU A 223 -1.82 -21.11 8.91
N THR A 224 -0.55 -20.97 9.27
CA THR A 224 0.44 -22.04 9.17
C THR A 224 0.02 -23.28 9.97
N ASP A 225 -0.35 -23.10 11.24
CA ASP A 225 -0.83 -24.18 12.11
C ASP A 225 -2.01 -24.94 11.52
N ILE A 226 -3.02 -24.22 11.00
CA ILE A 226 -4.22 -24.84 10.42
C ILE A 226 -3.85 -25.66 9.18
N VAL A 227 -3.02 -25.10 8.30
CA VAL A 227 -2.60 -25.78 7.06
C VAL A 227 -1.89 -27.09 7.38
N GLU A 228 -0.86 -27.05 8.23
CA GLU A 228 -0.05 -28.22 8.55
C GLU A 228 -0.86 -29.28 9.30
N LYS A 229 -1.59 -28.89 10.35
CA LYS A 229 -2.36 -29.82 11.19
C LYS A 229 -3.56 -30.42 10.48
N THR A 230 -4.23 -29.67 9.59
CA THR A 230 -5.34 -30.22 8.79
C THR A 230 -4.82 -31.27 7.81
N ALA A 231 -3.69 -31.01 7.16
CA ALA A 231 -3.09 -31.98 6.25
C ALA A 231 -2.64 -33.25 6.99
N GLU A 232 -1.95 -33.11 8.13
CA GLU A 232 -1.50 -34.20 8.97
C GLU A 232 -2.66 -35.09 9.44
N MET A 233 -3.74 -34.48 9.97
CA MET A 233 -4.93 -35.18 10.44
C MET A 233 -5.57 -36.04 9.35
N LEU A 234 -5.45 -35.63 8.09
CA LEU A 234 -6.02 -36.33 6.92
C LEU A 234 -4.98 -37.21 6.18
N GLY A 235 -3.79 -37.41 6.76
CA GLY A 235 -2.76 -38.29 6.24
C GLY A 235 -1.95 -37.73 5.09
N ALA A 236 -2.08 -36.43 4.78
CA ALA A 236 -1.32 -35.70 3.78
C ALA A 236 -0.17 -34.89 4.41
N LYS A 237 0.67 -34.29 3.56
CA LYS A 237 1.64 -33.26 3.96
C LYS A 237 1.26 -31.94 3.29
N ALA A 238 1.35 -30.85 4.02
CA ALA A 238 1.23 -29.52 3.45
C ALA A 238 2.42 -28.65 3.87
N SER A 239 2.77 -27.72 2.98
CA SER A 239 3.71 -26.64 3.27
C SER A 239 3.08 -25.31 2.88
N ILE A 240 3.46 -24.27 3.59
CA ILE A 240 3.01 -22.90 3.30
C ILE A 240 4.22 -21.96 3.20
N VAL A 241 4.20 -21.09 2.21
CA VAL A 241 5.13 -19.97 2.09
C VAL A 241 4.32 -18.68 2.18
N ILE A 242 4.72 -17.80 3.09
CA ILE A 242 4.11 -16.48 3.28
C ILE A 242 5.15 -15.43 2.88
N LYS A 243 4.77 -14.53 1.96
CA LYS A 243 5.61 -13.41 1.51
C LYS A 243 4.97 -12.11 1.89
N ASN A 244 5.71 -11.26 2.62
CA ASN A 244 5.29 -9.91 2.92
C ASN A 244 5.40 -9.02 1.67
N TYR A 245 4.28 -8.48 1.20
CA TYR A 245 4.23 -7.46 0.15
C TYR A 245 4.31 -6.05 0.73
N SER A 246 3.55 -5.75 1.79
CA SER A 246 3.54 -4.45 2.44
C SER A 246 3.22 -4.60 3.93
N ASN A 247 3.86 -3.79 4.76
CA ASN A 247 3.50 -3.62 6.16
C ASN A 247 2.16 -2.89 6.31
N PRO A 248 1.49 -2.94 7.47
CA PRO A 248 0.35 -2.07 7.71
C PRO A 248 0.81 -0.61 7.74
N LEU A 249 0.08 0.28 7.05
CA LEU A 249 0.35 1.71 7.07
C LEU A 249 -0.24 2.29 8.36
N ILE A 250 0.65 2.71 9.27
CA ILE A 250 0.28 3.27 10.58
C ILE A 250 0.92 4.65 10.70
N ASN A 251 0.12 5.68 10.54
CA ASN A 251 0.57 7.06 10.62
C ASN A 251 1.04 7.43 12.03
N ASP A 252 2.23 8.03 12.14
CA ASP A 252 2.74 8.59 13.40
C ASP A 252 1.87 9.76 13.87
N ALA A 253 1.53 9.78 15.16
CA ALA A 253 0.60 10.77 15.72
C ALA A 253 1.13 12.20 15.62
N ASP A 254 2.45 12.41 15.86
CA ASP A 254 3.06 13.74 15.81
C ASP A 254 3.13 14.24 14.37
N ALA A 255 3.61 13.40 13.43
CA ALA A 255 3.68 13.73 12.00
C ALA A 255 2.29 14.03 11.42
N THR A 256 1.27 13.27 11.84
CA THR A 256 -0.12 13.50 11.42
C THR A 256 -0.68 14.81 11.98
N LYS A 257 -0.38 15.14 13.23
CA LYS A 257 -0.75 16.44 13.83
C LYS A 257 -0.12 17.60 13.07
N GLU A 258 1.17 17.47 12.70
CA GLU A 258 1.89 18.45 11.88
C GLU A 258 1.21 18.61 10.51
N ALA A 259 0.88 17.51 9.82
CA ALA A 259 0.18 17.52 8.52
C ALA A 259 -1.23 18.14 8.63
N LYS A 260 -1.95 17.86 9.72
CA LYS A 260 -3.28 18.45 9.98
C LYS A 260 -3.21 19.97 10.11
N LEU A 261 -2.23 20.50 10.83
CA LEU A 261 -2.03 21.95 10.97
C LEU A 261 -1.75 22.60 9.61
N VAL A 262 -0.90 21.95 8.80
CA VAL A 262 -0.61 22.42 7.44
C VAL A 262 -1.84 22.36 6.55
N ALA A 263 -2.60 21.26 6.57
CA ALA A 263 -3.84 21.12 5.80
C ALA A 263 -4.86 22.22 6.19
N GLN A 264 -4.96 22.54 7.48
CA GLN A 264 -5.88 23.58 7.97
C GLN A 264 -5.57 24.97 7.38
N GLU A 265 -4.31 25.29 7.15
CA GLU A 265 -3.89 26.54 6.51
C GLU A 265 -4.18 26.57 5.00
N ILE A 266 -4.28 25.40 4.35
CA ILE A 266 -4.47 25.27 2.90
C ILE A 266 -5.94 25.23 2.53
N VAL A 267 -6.72 24.35 3.20
CA VAL A 267 -8.09 24.03 2.80
C VAL A 267 -9.15 24.49 3.83
N GLY A 268 -8.75 25.00 5.00
CA GLY A 268 -9.66 25.28 6.12
C GLY A 268 -9.98 24.05 6.96
N ALA A 269 -10.34 24.27 8.23
CA ALA A 269 -10.58 23.17 9.19
C ALA A 269 -11.79 22.30 8.80
N GLU A 270 -12.79 22.88 8.16
CA GLU A 270 -14.03 22.25 7.70
C GLU A 270 -13.82 21.24 6.57
N ASN A 271 -12.72 21.35 5.83
CA ASN A 271 -12.37 20.49 4.71
C ASN A 271 -11.36 19.38 5.09
N ILE A 272 -11.05 19.25 6.39
CA ILE A 272 -10.19 18.18 6.88
C ILE A 272 -11.07 17.03 7.40
N ILE A 273 -10.96 15.88 6.77
CA ILE A 273 -11.68 14.66 7.15
C ILE A 273 -10.76 13.84 8.10
N THR A 274 -11.09 13.86 9.39
CA THR A 274 -10.30 13.20 10.45
C THR A 274 -10.78 11.79 10.79
N ASP A 275 -11.89 11.38 10.25
CA ASP A 275 -12.51 10.05 10.34
C ASP A 275 -12.52 9.33 8.98
N TYR A 276 -11.56 9.68 8.10
CA TYR A 276 -11.40 9.00 6.82
C TYR A 276 -11.27 7.49 7.03
N PRO A 277 -12.05 6.67 6.32
CA PRO A 277 -12.15 5.24 6.61
C PRO A 277 -10.85 4.50 6.33
N LYS A 278 -10.54 3.53 7.19
CA LYS A 278 -9.46 2.57 6.95
C LYS A 278 -9.73 1.76 5.68
N SER A 279 -8.67 1.44 4.93
CA SER A 279 -8.76 0.64 3.70
C SER A 279 -8.04 -0.70 3.85
N MET A 280 -8.66 -1.77 3.33
CA MET A 280 -7.99 -3.08 3.17
C MET A 280 -7.01 -3.11 1.99
N MET A 281 -6.90 -2.04 1.19
CA MET A 281 -5.83 -1.88 0.21
C MET A 281 -4.49 -1.73 0.92
N ALA A 282 -3.43 -2.20 0.28
CA ALA A 282 -2.07 -2.00 0.77
C ALA A 282 -1.47 -0.73 0.14
N GLU A 283 -0.44 -0.20 0.79
CA GLU A 283 0.37 0.94 0.32
C GLU A 283 1.79 0.74 0.84
N ASP A 284 2.77 0.67 -0.04
CA ASP A 284 4.14 0.35 0.35
C ASP A 284 4.90 1.50 1.01
N PHE A 285 4.32 2.73 1.03
CA PHE A 285 4.78 3.80 1.92
C PHE A 285 4.92 3.32 3.38
N ALA A 286 4.11 2.35 3.77
CA ALA A 286 4.18 1.69 5.06
C ALA A 286 5.58 1.13 5.39
N ASP A 287 6.36 0.73 4.37
CA ASP A 287 7.69 0.16 4.56
C ASP A 287 8.76 1.21 4.92
N TYR A 288 8.48 2.51 4.78
CA TYR A 288 9.33 3.59 5.30
C TYR A 288 9.13 3.82 6.80
N LEU A 289 7.92 3.59 7.33
CA LEU A 289 7.52 3.99 8.68
C LEU A 289 8.26 3.27 9.82
N PRO A 290 8.77 2.03 9.66
CA PRO A 290 9.66 1.43 10.66
C PRO A 290 11.03 2.15 10.80
N HIS A 291 11.41 2.97 9.83
CA HIS A 291 12.72 3.64 9.75
C HIS A 291 12.66 5.14 10.05
N CYS A 292 11.47 5.76 9.92
CA CYS A 292 11.28 7.19 10.09
C CYS A 292 9.83 7.49 10.49
N LYS A 293 9.65 8.45 11.42
CA LYS A 293 8.30 8.97 11.71
C LYS A 293 7.71 9.64 10.48
N GLY A 294 6.49 9.25 10.12
CA GLY A 294 5.86 9.77 8.92
C GLY A 294 4.34 9.73 8.95
N THR A 295 3.76 10.35 7.96
CA THR A 295 2.31 10.36 7.74
C THR A 295 1.98 10.31 6.27
N PHE A 296 0.89 9.62 5.98
CA PHE A 296 0.31 9.49 4.66
C PHE A 296 -1.10 10.04 4.69
N VAL A 297 -1.45 10.88 3.73
CA VAL A 297 -2.77 11.53 3.68
C VAL A 297 -3.46 11.24 2.35
N TYR A 298 -4.79 11.39 2.31
CA TYR A 298 -5.55 11.33 1.07
C TYR A 298 -6.02 12.73 0.70
N PHE A 299 -5.91 13.11 -0.57
CA PHE A 299 -6.47 14.37 -1.06
C PHE A 299 -7.53 14.12 -2.14
N GLY A 300 -8.59 14.92 -2.09
CA GLY A 300 -9.76 14.77 -2.94
C GLY A 300 -9.52 15.21 -4.37
N THR A 301 -9.99 14.39 -5.30
CA THR A 301 -9.98 14.65 -6.74
C THR A 301 -11.34 14.44 -7.40
N HIS A 302 -12.40 14.22 -6.60
CA HIS A 302 -13.76 14.10 -7.10
C HIS A 302 -14.36 15.47 -7.41
N SER A 303 -15.07 15.58 -8.54
CA SER A 303 -15.90 16.71 -8.95
C SER A 303 -16.99 16.25 -9.91
N ASP A 304 -17.70 17.20 -10.55
CA ASP A 304 -18.67 16.90 -11.61
C ASP A 304 -18.01 16.53 -12.96
N LYS A 305 -16.67 16.51 -13.06
CA LYS A 305 -15.97 16.11 -14.28
C LYS A 305 -16.11 14.60 -14.52
N PRO A 306 -16.26 14.16 -15.78
CA PRO A 306 -16.36 12.73 -16.12
C PRO A 306 -15.13 11.93 -15.64
N GLY A 307 -15.37 10.74 -15.10
CA GLY A 307 -14.32 9.83 -14.67
C GLY A 307 -13.84 10.04 -13.23
N THR A 308 -14.11 11.22 -12.62
CA THR A 308 -13.73 11.52 -11.24
C THR A 308 -14.61 10.81 -10.19
N ASP A 309 -15.64 10.10 -10.63
CA ASP A 309 -16.50 9.20 -9.84
C ASP A 309 -16.04 7.74 -9.91
N ARG A 310 -15.05 7.42 -10.75
CA ARG A 310 -14.57 6.04 -10.96
C ARG A 310 -13.58 5.64 -9.86
N PRO A 311 -13.65 4.36 -9.41
CA PRO A 311 -12.66 3.87 -8.45
C PRO A 311 -11.28 3.72 -9.12
N ASN A 312 -10.24 3.70 -8.31
CA ASN A 312 -8.88 3.31 -8.74
C ASN A 312 -8.92 1.94 -9.43
N HIS A 313 -7.95 1.66 -10.30
CA HIS A 313 -7.83 0.43 -11.09
C HIS A 313 -8.99 0.22 -12.09
N ASN A 314 -9.59 1.31 -12.56
CA ASN A 314 -10.61 1.32 -13.60
C ASN A 314 -10.07 2.07 -14.82
N GLY A 315 -10.23 1.50 -16.04
CA GLY A 315 -9.71 2.12 -17.28
C GLY A 315 -10.34 3.48 -17.63
N PHE A 316 -11.45 3.85 -17.01
CA PHE A 316 -12.07 5.19 -17.11
C PHE A 316 -11.76 6.08 -15.92
N PHE A 317 -10.88 5.65 -15.00
CA PHE A 317 -10.48 6.47 -13.86
C PHE A 317 -9.86 7.77 -14.34
N ASP A 318 -10.29 8.86 -13.73
CA ASP A 318 -9.76 10.19 -13.96
C ASP A 318 -9.77 11.00 -12.67
N ILE A 319 -9.06 12.11 -12.66
CA ILE A 319 -8.96 13.02 -11.54
C ILE A 319 -9.36 14.44 -11.95
N ASP A 320 -9.91 15.22 -11.04
CA ASP A 320 -9.94 16.66 -11.23
C ASP A 320 -8.58 17.25 -10.83
N GLU A 321 -7.88 17.82 -11.80
CA GLU A 321 -6.54 18.39 -11.65
C GLU A 321 -6.46 19.56 -10.65
N GLU A 322 -7.58 20.20 -10.31
CA GLU A 322 -7.62 21.22 -9.26
C GLU A 322 -7.20 20.64 -7.89
N GLY A 323 -7.43 19.34 -7.65
CA GLY A 323 -6.94 18.64 -6.47
C GLY A 323 -5.41 18.59 -6.37
N LEU A 324 -4.71 18.64 -7.51
CA LEU A 324 -3.23 18.63 -7.55
C LEU A 324 -2.64 19.91 -6.95
N LEU A 325 -3.37 21.02 -6.98
CA LEU A 325 -2.92 22.28 -6.34
C LEU A 325 -2.88 22.12 -4.82
N VAL A 326 -3.87 21.46 -4.23
CA VAL A 326 -3.88 21.13 -2.79
C VAL A 326 -2.69 20.22 -2.47
N ALA A 327 -2.50 19.16 -3.24
CA ALA A 327 -1.44 18.18 -3.06
C ALA A 327 -0.03 18.81 -3.14
N CYS A 328 0.20 19.68 -4.12
CA CYS A 328 1.46 20.40 -4.25
C CYS A 328 1.71 21.32 -3.05
N ASN A 329 0.70 22.07 -2.60
CA ASN A 329 0.79 22.92 -1.42
C ASN A 329 1.09 22.10 -0.16
N MET A 330 0.46 20.93 0.00
CA MET A 330 0.74 20.04 1.12
C MET A 330 2.22 19.62 1.17
N PHE A 331 2.81 19.19 0.05
CA PHE A 331 4.23 18.84 -0.02
C PHE A 331 5.14 20.02 0.39
N VAL A 332 4.92 21.19 -0.21
CA VAL A 332 5.77 22.37 0.04
C VAL A 332 5.66 22.84 1.48
N ARG A 333 4.43 23.07 1.96
CA ARG A 333 4.18 23.62 3.29
C ARG A 333 4.52 22.65 4.39
N TYR A 334 4.27 21.34 4.21
CA TYR A 334 4.68 20.34 5.21
C TYR A 334 6.21 20.32 5.37
N ALA A 335 6.96 20.33 4.26
CA ALA A 335 8.41 20.39 4.33
C ALA A 335 8.87 21.65 5.09
N LEU A 336 8.37 22.82 4.73
CA LEU A 336 8.75 24.09 5.37
C LEU A 336 8.35 24.11 6.86
N TYR A 337 7.17 23.59 7.21
CA TYR A 337 6.71 23.50 8.59
C TYR A 337 7.67 22.65 9.46
N VAL A 338 8.02 21.46 8.98
CA VAL A 338 8.95 20.57 9.71
C VAL A 338 10.33 21.19 9.83
N LEU A 339 10.81 21.90 8.81
CA LEU A 339 12.08 22.61 8.81
C LEU A 339 12.07 23.85 9.72
N GLY A 340 10.91 24.27 10.24
CA GLY A 340 10.75 25.43 11.12
C GLY A 340 10.79 26.77 10.38
N THR A 341 10.46 26.75 9.08
CA THR A 341 10.33 27.98 8.27
C THR A 341 8.87 28.45 8.36
N LYS A 342 8.69 29.73 8.77
CA LYS A 342 7.37 30.37 8.86
C LYS A 342 6.98 30.99 7.52
#